data_b55b93a608806cfe5e89f39b2b331c23
#
_entry.id   b55b93a608806cfe5e89f39b2b331c23
#
_cell.length_a   1.000
_cell.length_b   1.000
_cell.length_c   1.000
_cell.angle_alpha   90.00
_cell.angle_beta   90.00
_cell.angle_gamma   90.00
#
_symmetry.space_group_name_H-M   'P 1'
#
loop_
_entity.id
_entity.type
_entity.pdbx_description
1 polymer ?
#
loop_
_entity_poly.entity_id
_entity_poly.type
_entity_poly.pdbx_seq_one_letter_code
_entity_poly.pdbx_strand_id
1 'polypeptide(L)'
;VDVKSTSNNKTTPVVEYSVKGKNEYTTTKPKDAGEYTVRVTYPADDNYEKSSVTKDFTIKKMKTRVSAIDLSKIYGEKGYELMYSFDRLARGDRLTGIILTREEGEDVGTYKIKVSQKEGSNPNYDITFKDGTYTINPLSIDKGTVVLGNVLKYTGEKQTQEVEQVLVNGKALNKEDYGVLDNQA
;
A
#
# COMPACT_ATOMS: atom_id res chain seq x y z
N VAL A 1 -5.47 -35.25 5.30
CA VAL A 1 -4.62 -36.31 5.88
C VAL A 1 -5.30 -37.65 5.58
N ASP A 2 -4.68 -38.46 4.72
CA ASP A 2 -5.15 -39.81 4.50
C ASP A 2 -4.61 -40.68 5.64
N VAL A 3 -5.53 -41.13 6.48
CA VAL A 3 -5.19 -42.04 7.59
C VAL A 3 -5.52 -43.47 7.13
N LYS A 4 -4.49 -44.28 6.95
CA LYS A 4 -4.64 -45.70 6.65
C LYS A 4 -4.29 -46.49 7.91
N SER A 5 -5.24 -47.30 8.38
CA SER A 5 -4.98 -48.35 9.38
C SER A 5 -4.71 -49.66 8.67
N THR A 6 -3.70 -50.37 9.12
CA THR A 6 -3.46 -51.79 8.72
C THR A 6 -4.18 -52.77 9.63
N SER A 7 -4.87 -52.32 10.68
CA SER A 7 -5.67 -53.12 11.57
C SER A 7 -7.06 -53.33 11.00
N ASN A 8 -7.73 -54.42 11.38
CA ASN A 8 -9.13 -54.69 11.05
C ASN A 8 -10.11 -53.88 11.94
N ASN A 9 -9.62 -52.88 12.65
CA ASN A 9 -10.45 -51.96 13.44
C ASN A 9 -11.46 -51.24 12.53
N LYS A 10 -12.75 -51.44 12.79
CA LYS A 10 -13.85 -50.89 12.00
C LYS A 10 -14.31 -49.51 12.49
N THR A 11 -13.71 -48.98 13.55
CA THR A 11 -14.07 -47.64 14.09
C THR A 11 -13.57 -46.52 13.20
N THR A 12 -14.35 -45.46 13.12
CA THR A 12 -13.90 -44.23 12.39
C THR A 12 -12.91 -43.46 13.24
N PRO A 13 -11.71 -43.15 12.72
CA PRO A 13 -10.74 -42.37 13.47
C PRO A 13 -11.24 -40.91 13.67
N VAL A 14 -10.97 -40.39 14.85
CA VAL A 14 -11.20 -38.96 15.15
C VAL A 14 -9.95 -38.18 14.85
N VAL A 15 -10.07 -37.13 14.01
CA VAL A 15 -8.95 -36.24 13.64
C VAL A 15 -9.16 -34.90 14.31
N GLU A 16 -8.20 -34.48 15.11
CA GLU A 16 -8.24 -33.24 15.87
C GLU A 16 -6.95 -32.43 15.66
N TYR A 17 -7.03 -31.14 15.87
CA TYR A 17 -5.95 -30.18 15.65
C TYR A 17 -5.76 -29.32 16.89
N SER A 18 -4.52 -28.97 17.18
CA SER A 18 -4.15 -27.98 18.21
C SER A 18 -3.08 -27.06 17.66
N VAL A 19 -3.00 -25.84 18.16
CA VAL A 19 -1.79 -25.03 18.02
C VAL A 19 -0.65 -25.77 18.71
N LYS A 20 0.50 -25.90 18.06
CA LYS A 20 1.66 -26.61 18.57
C LYS A 20 2.02 -26.14 19.98
N GLY A 21 2.17 -27.10 20.88
CA GLY A 21 2.51 -26.86 22.29
C GLY A 21 1.34 -26.47 23.21
N LYS A 22 0.13 -26.17 22.71
CA LYS A 22 -1.02 -25.85 23.56
C LYS A 22 -1.80 -27.07 24.06
N ASN A 23 -1.75 -28.18 23.34
CA ASN A 23 -2.50 -29.43 23.68
C ASN A 23 -4.04 -29.26 23.81
N GLU A 24 -4.59 -28.20 23.26
CA GLU A 24 -6.02 -27.90 23.19
C GLU A 24 -6.57 -28.40 21.85
N TYR A 25 -7.05 -29.63 21.80
CA TYR A 25 -7.45 -30.28 20.55
C TYR A 25 -8.91 -29.99 20.18
N THR A 26 -9.14 -29.68 18.90
CA THR A 26 -10.47 -29.45 18.31
C THR A 26 -10.56 -30.15 16.95
N THR A 27 -11.77 -30.51 16.53
CA THR A 27 -12.04 -31.07 15.19
C THR A 27 -12.05 -30.00 14.09
N THR A 28 -12.06 -28.72 14.46
CA THR A 28 -11.99 -27.61 13.51
C THR A 28 -10.62 -27.54 12.86
N LYS A 29 -10.59 -27.60 11.52
CA LYS A 29 -9.36 -27.51 10.74
C LYS A 29 -8.77 -26.11 10.84
N PRO A 30 -7.47 -25.96 11.17
CA PRO A 30 -6.82 -24.65 11.16
C PRO A 30 -6.75 -24.10 9.73
N LYS A 31 -6.89 -22.79 9.60
CA LYS A 31 -6.80 -22.06 8.33
C LYS A 31 -5.69 -21.01 8.32
N ASP A 32 -5.32 -20.49 9.49
CA ASP A 32 -4.33 -19.42 9.61
C ASP A 32 -2.90 -19.94 9.52
N ALA A 33 -1.97 -19.12 9.08
CA ALA A 33 -0.56 -19.47 9.06
C ALA A 33 -0.05 -19.70 10.49
N GLY A 34 0.67 -20.79 10.71
CA GLY A 34 1.15 -21.17 12.04
C GLY A 34 1.64 -22.60 12.11
N GLU A 35 2.10 -22.98 13.28
CA GLU A 35 2.52 -24.35 13.60
C GLU A 35 1.43 -25.06 14.39
N TYR A 36 1.11 -26.28 13.98
CA TYR A 36 0.00 -27.08 14.50
C TYR A 36 0.44 -28.50 14.75
N THR A 37 -0.28 -29.17 15.65
CA THR A 37 -0.19 -30.61 15.87
C THR A 37 -1.53 -31.23 15.48
N VAL A 38 -1.54 -32.23 14.58
CA VAL A 38 -2.68 -33.08 14.31
C VAL A 38 -2.61 -34.31 15.21
N ARG A 39 -3.74 -34.70 15.80
CA ARG A 39 -3.92 -35.94 16.55
C ARG A 39 -4.96 -36.81 15.85
N VAL A 40 -4.61 -38.04 15.58
CA VAL A 40 -5.55 -39.06 15.06
C VAL A 40 -5.74 -40.07 16.15
N THR A 41 -6.98 -40.28 16.55
CA THR A 41 -7.37 -41.26 17.59
C THR A 41 -8.27 -42.33 16.99
N TYR A 42 -7.85 -43.57 17.13
CA TYR A 42 -8.71 -44.74 16.90
C TYR A 42 -9.37 -45.12 18.24
N PRO A 43 -10.69 -45.04 18.36
CA PRO A 43 -11.42 -45.53 19.54
C PRO A 43 -11.19 -47.04 19.77
N ALA A 44 -11.35 -47.49 20.99
CA ALA A 44 -11.36 -48.91 21.30
C ALA A 44 -12.58 -49.58 20.62
N ASP A 45 -12.44 -50.87 20.27
CA ASP A 45 -13.52 -51.78 19.89
C ASP A 45 -13.36 -53.11 20.62
N ASP A 46 -14.15 -54.14 20.26
CA ASP A 46 -14.14 -55.41 20.95
C ASP A 46 -12.79 -56.15 20.90
N ASN A 47 -11.93 -55.81 19.95
CA ASN A 47 -10.65 -56.52 19.71
C ASN A 47 -9.42 -55.63 19.86
N TYR A 48 -9.61 -54.30 19.92
CA TYR A 48 -8.49 -53.37 19.94
C TYR A 48 -8.67 -52.28 20.99
N GLU A 49 -7.59 -51.97 21.68
CA GLU A 49 -7.54 -50.83 22.62
C GLU A 49 -7.47 -49.48 21.85
N LYS A 50 -7.91 -48.42 22.53
CA LYS A 50 -7.78 -47.05 22.03
C LYS A 50 -6.32 -46.74 21.74
N SER A 51 -6.05 -46.16 20.59
CA SER A 51 -4.72 -45.72 20.21
C SER A 51 -4.78 -44.31 19.61
N SER A 52 -3.75 -43.52 19.83
CA SER A 52 -3.62 -42.20 19.22
C SER A 52 -2.20 -41.90 18.77
N VAL A 53 -2.06 -41.14 17.69
CA VAL A 53 -0.79 -40.68 17.15
C VAL A 53 -0.89 -39.16 16.86
N THR A 54 0.19 -38.45 17.08
CA THR A 54 0.30 -37.02 16.80
C THR A 54 1.38 -36.76 15.77
N LYS A 55 1.19 -35.68 14.98
CA LYS A 55 2.20 -35.18 14.06
C LYS A 55 2.10 -33.67 13.92
N ASP A 56 3.25 -33.00 13.95
CA ASP A 56 3.33 -31.58 13.70
C ASP A 56 3.27 -31.26 12.20
N PHE A 57 2.67 -30.12 11.86
CA PHE A 57 2.67 -29.56 10.52
C PHE A 57 2.59 -28.04 10.57
N THR A 58 2.92 -27.39 9.47
CA THR A 58 2.95 -25.94 9.36
C THR A 58 2.06 -25.48 8.21
N ILE A 59 1.23 -24.47 8.47
CA ILE A 59 0.58 -23.67 7.43
C ILE A 59 1.49 -22.45 7.20
N LYS A 60 2.12 -22.40 6.04
CA LYS A 60 3.07 -21.31 5.70
C LYS A 60 2.32 -20.04 5.37
N LYS A 61 2.92 -18.88 5.72
CA LYS A 61 2.43 -17.58 5.27
C LYS A 61 2.43 -17.49 3.75
N MET A 62 1.39 -16.85 3.20
CA MET A 62 1.32 -16.58 1.77
C MET A 62 2.19 -15.36 1.43
N LYS A 63 3.07 -15.52 0.46
CA LYS A 63 3.90 -14.41 -0.02
C LYS A 63 3.07 -13.48 -0.92
N THR A 64 3.19 -12.18 -0.68
CA THR A 64 2.62 -11.14 -1.53
C THR A 64 3.53 -9.92 -1.54
N ARG A 65 3.36 -9.05 -2.54
CA ARG A 65 4.04 -7.76 -2.61
C ARG A 65 2.97 -6.68 -2.52
N VAL A 66 3.29 -5.62 -1.77
CA VAL A 66 2.52 -4.39 -1.72
C VAL A 66 3.40 -3.28 -2.26
N SER A 67 2.93 -2.57 -3.29
CA SER A 67 3.67 -1.52 -3.96
C SER A 67 2.92 -0.20 -3.86
N ALA A 68 3.58 0.86 -3.41
CA ALA A 68 3.06 2.20 -3.58
C ALA A 68 2.94 2.53 -5.07
N ILE A 69 1.88 3.24 -5.45
CA ILE A 69 1.64 3.65 -6.83
C ILE A 69 2.39 4.96 -7.07
N ASP A 70 3.14 5.01 -8.18
CA ASP A 70 3.78 6.24 -8.61
C ASP A 70 2.73 7.26 -9.03
N LEU A 71 2.88 8.51 -8.57
CA LEU A 71 1.98 9.60 -8.83
C LEU A 71 2.74 10.81 -9.38
N SER A 72 2.04 11.64 -10.13
CA SER A 72 2.61 12.92 -10.58
C SER A 72 1.54 14.01 -10.61
N LYS A 73 1.99 15.25 -10.40
CA LYS A 73 1.17 16.46 -10.57
C LYS A 73 2.01 17.55 -11.22
N ILE A 74 1.35 18.62 -11.63
CA ILE A 74 2.01 19.89 -12.03
C ILE A 74 2.15 20.76 -10.79
N TYR A 75 3.20 21.57 -10.72
CA TYR A 75 3.41 22.58 -9.68
C TYR A 75 2.17 23.46 -9.50
N GLY A 76 1.79 23.71 -8.26
CA GLY A 76 0.60 24.49 -7.91
C GLY A 76 -0.75 23.76 -8.03
N GLU A 77 -0.79 22.53 -8.56
CA GLU A 77 -2.01 21.70 -8.55
C GLU A 77 -2.25 21.06 -7.19
N LYS A 78 -3.52 20.70 -6.93
CA LYS A 78 -3.87 19.89 -5.76
C LYS A 78 -3.21 18.52 -5.85
N GLY A 79 -2.67 18.04 -4.74
CA GLY A 79 -2.11 16.69 -4.64
C GLY A 79 -3.17 15.59 -4.70
N TYR A 80 -2.73 14.38 -5.04
CA TYR A 80 -3.55 13.17 -5.06
C TYR A 80 -3.38 12.36 -3.77
N GLU A 81 -4.41 11.61 -3.42
CA GLU A 81 -4.30 10.63 -2.34
C GLU A 81 -3.32 9.51 -2.72
N LEU A 82 -2.51 9.11 -1.75
CA LEU A 82 -1.56 8.01 -1.95
C LEU A 82 -2.32 6.70 -2.03
N MET A 83 -1.92 5.86 -2.98
CA MET A 83 -2.54 4.57 -3.24
C MET A 83 -1.49 3.46 -3.31
N TYR A 84 -1.92 2.24 -3.11
CA TYR A 84 -1.08 1.05 -3.27
C TYR A 84 -1.78 -0.03 -4.09
N SER A 85 -0.98 -0.90 -4.65
CA SER A 85 -1.40 -2.14 -5.30
C SER A 85 -0.80 -3.35 -4.58
N PHE A 86 -1.32 -4.54 -4.82
CA PHE A 86 -0.77 -5.79 -4.32
C PHE A 86 -0.89 -6.90 -5.37
N ASP A 87 -0.01 -7.91 -5.29
CA ASP A 87 0.07 -8.96 -6.31
C ASP A 87 -1.12 -9.94 -6.18
N ARG A 88 -1.21 -10.65 -5.06
CA ARG A 88 -2.25 -11.67 -4.83
C ARG A 88 -2.53 -11.89 -3.35
N LEU A 89 -3.80 -12.11 -3.03
CA LEU A 89 -4.26 -12.54 -1.71
C LEU A 89 -5.08 -13.83 -1.82
N ALA A 90 -5.27 -14.52 -0.71
CA ALA A 90 -6.21 -15.62 -0.62
C ALA A 90 -7.64 -15.11 -0.88
N ARG A 91 -8.50 -15.99 -1.41
CA ARG A 91 -9.86 -15.62 -1.79
C ARG A 91 -10.63 -15.08 -0.58
N GLY A 92 -11.13 -13.87 -0.71
CA GLY A 92 -11.93 -13.19 0.32
C GLY A 92 -11.13 -12.39 1.34
N ASP A 93 -9.79 -12.50 1.32
CA ASP A 93 -8.93 -11.73 2.22
C ASP A 93 -8.76 -10.28 1.76
N ARG A 94 -8.45 -9.43 2.71
CA ARG A 94 -8.10 -8.01 2.51
C ARG A 94 -6.91 -7.66 3.38
N LEU A 95 -6.05 -6.79 2.87
CA LEU A 95 -4.97 -6.21 3.66
C LEU A 95 -5.53 -5.12 4.59
N THR A 96 -5.01 -5.09 5.80
CA THR A 96 -5.36 -4.09 6.81
C THR A 96 -4.10 -3.41 7.32
N GLY A 97 -4.24 -2.18 7.84
CA GLY A 97 -3.12 -1.48 8.45
C GLY A 97 -1.97 -1.13 7.52
N ILE A 98 -2.19 -1.05 6.20
CA ILE A 98 -1.19 -0.53 5.25
C ILE A 98 -1.07 0.98 5.47
N ILE A 99 0.16 1.46 5.53
CA ILE A 99 0.51 2.86 5.78
C ILE A 99 1.31 3.36 4.59
N LEU A 100 0.88 4.48 4.03
CA LEU A 100 1.59 5.22 2.99
C LEU A 100 1.98 6.59 3.53
N THR A 101 3.23 6.98 3.31
CA THR A 101 3.74 8.32 3.66
C THR A 101 4.55 8.85 2.49
N ARG A 102 4.47 10.14 2.22
CA ARG A 102 5.28 10.83 1.22
C ARG A 102 6.32 11.73 1.92
N GLU A 103 7.49 11.86 1.35
CA GLU A 103 8.46 12.91 1.75
C GLU A 103 7.81 14.28 1.58
N GLU A 104 8.09 15.19 2.52
CA GLU A 104 7.57 16.55 2.50
C GLU A 104 8.20 17.36 1.37
N GLY A 105 7.45 18.30 0.81
CA GLY A 105 7.86 19.21 -0.23
C GLY A 105 6.76 19.40 -1.28
N GLU A 106 6.68 20.63 -1.82
CA GLU A 106 5.74 21.01 -2.88
C GLU A 106 6.45 21.66 -4.08
N ASP A 107 7.77 21.75 -4.05
CA ASP A 107 8.56 22.24 -5.16
C ASP A 107 8.66 21.20 -6.29
N VAL A 108 9.09 21.63 -7.46
CA VAL A 108 9.38 20.74 -8.60
C VAL A 108 10.47 19.75 -8.22
N GLY A 109 10.17 18.46 -8.38
CA GLY A 109 11.10 17.40 -7.95
C GLY A 109 10.43 16.05 -7.82
N THR A 110 11.18 15.09 -7.29
CA THR A 110 10.72 13.73 -7.04
C THR A 110 10.82 13.42 -5.55
N TYR A 111 9.73 12.98 -4.97
CA TYR A 111 9.56 12.69 -3.56
C TYR A 111 9.25 11.21 -3.39
N LYS A 112 9.86 10.59 -2.39
CA LYS A 112 9.66 9.17 -2.13
C LYS A 112 8.29 8.93 -1.47
N ILE A 113 7.56 7.91 -1.97
CA ILE A 113 6.39 7.36 -1.29
C ILE A 113 6.81 6.06 -0.61
N LYS A 114 6.83 6.05 0.73
CA LYS A 114 7.10 4.86 1.52
C LYS A 114 5.81 4.10 1.75
N VAL A 115 5.90 2.76 1.67
CA VAL A 115 4.82 1.85 2.03
C VAL A 115 5.27 0.91 3.14
N SER A 116 4.42 0.73 4.13
CA SER A 116 4.65 -0.15 5.28
C SER A 116 3.32 -0.68 5.82
N GLN A 117 3.37 -1.43 6.91
CA GLN A 117 2.15 -1.82 7.63
C GLN A 117 2.30 -1.60 9.13
N LYS A 118 1.18 -1.44 9.80
CA LYS A 118 1.10 -1.46 11.26
C LYS A 118 1.58 -2.83 11.76
N GLU A 119 2.33 -2.83 12.84
CA GLU A 119 2.79 -4.06 13.50
C GLU A 119 1.62 -4.99 13.85
N GLY A 120 1.83 -6.30 13.67
CA GLY A 120 0.81 -7.33 13.90
C GLY A 120 -0.30 -7.41 12.83
N SER A 121 -0.32 -6.52 11.83
CA SER A 121 -1.26 -6.62 10.72
C SER A 121 -0.91 -7.77 9.78
N ASN A 122 -1.94 -8.34 9.13
CA ASN A 122 -1.80 -9.36 8.07
C ASN A 122 -0.96 -10.59 8.47
N PRO A 123 -1.22 -11.27 9.62
CA PRO A 123 -0.37 -12.32 10.17
C PRO A 123 -0.21 -13.54 9.24
N ASN A 124 -1.16 -13.76 8.33
CA ASN A 124 -1.15 -14.87 7.36
C ASN A 124 -0.28 -14.60 6.13
N TYR A 125 0.33 -13.41 6.05
CA TYR A 125 1.09 -12.98 4.88
C TYR A 125 2.55 -12.68 5.23
N ASP A 126 3.43 -13.00 4.28
CA ASP A 126 4.83 -12.57 4.22
C ASP A 126 4.89 -11.48 3.14
N ILE A 127 4.86 -10.21 3.57
CA ILE A 127 4.69 -9.06 2.67
C ILE A 127 6.03 -8.43 2.36
N THR A 128 6.34 -8.31 1.06
CA THR A 128 7.44 -7.48 0.56
C THR A 128 6.88 -6.12 0.15
N PHE A 129 7.44 -5.05 0.70
CA PHE A 129 7.04 -3.68 0.36
C PHE A 129 7.92 -3.11 -0.74
N LYS A 130 7.31 -2.41 -1.71
CA LYS A 130 7.98 -1.64 -2.75
C LYS A 130 7.52 -0.19 -2.67
N ASP A 131 8.45 0.70 -2.34
CA ASP A 131 8.21 2.15 -2.35
C ASP A 131 7.92 2.65 -3.77
N GLY A 132 7.25 3.80 -3.85
CA GLY A 132 6.93 4.51 -5.09
C GLY A 132 7.51 5.93 -5.09
N THR A 133 7.13 6.69 -6.10
CA THR A 133 7.56 8.07 -6.31
C THR A 133 6.37 9.01 -6.53
N TYR A 134 6.52 10.23 -6.05
CA TYR A 134 5.61 11.35 -6.30
C TYR A 134 6.37 12.44 -7.02
N THR A 135 6.06 12.68 -8.30
CA THR A 135 6.76 13.66 -9.12
C THR A 135 5.94 14.94 -9.24
N ILE A 136 6.56 16.08 -8.93
CA ILE A 136 6.00 17.40 -9.19
C ILE A 136 6.71 17.96 -10.40
N ASN A 137 5.99 18.08 -11.50
CA ASN A 137 6.50 18.59 -12.78
C ASN A 137 6.39 20.13 -12.81
N PRO A 138 7.27 20.80 -13.57
CA PRO A 138 7.15 22.25 -13.77
C PRO A 138 5.80 22.64 -14.38
N LEU A 139 5.27 23.77 -13.96
CA LEU A 139 4.14 24.41 -14.62
C LEU A 139 4.63 25.11 -15.89
N SER A 140 4.09 24.77 -17.06
CA SER A 140 4.34 25.53 -18.30
C SER A 140 3.61 26.88 -18.25
N ILE A 141 4.34 27.94 -18.56
CA ILE A 141 3.81 29.30 -18.67
C ILE A 141 3.58 29.73 -20.11
N ASP A 142 3.71 28.83 -21.09
CA ASP A 142 3.61 29.13 -22.54
C ASP A 142 2.27 29.79 -22.94
N LYS A 143 1.22 29.58 -22.16
CA LYS A 143 -0.10 30.16 -22.36
C LYS A 143 -0.47 31.17 -21.27
N GLY A 144 0.53 31.73 -20.63
CA GLY A 144 0.35 32.77 -19.61
C GLY A 144 -0.26 34.03 -20.23
N THR A 145 -1.10 34.71 -19.47
CA THR A 145 -1.68 36.01 -19.81
C THR A 145 -1.09 37.05 -18.87
N VAL A 146 -0.57 38.14 -19.42
CA VAL A 146 -0.07 39.27 -18.64
C VAL A 146 -1.20 40.26 -18.42
N VAL A 147 -1.43 40.62 -17.17
CA VAL A 147 -2.34 41.72 -16.79
C VAL A 147 -1.47 42.95 -16.56
N LEU A 148 -1.76 43.99 -17.32
CA LEU A 148 -1.05 45.26 -17.22
C LEU A 148 -1.76 46.18 -16.22
N GLY A 149 -0.99 47.05 -15.58
CA GLY A 149 -1.50 48.09 -14.71
C GLY A 149 -2.24 49.19 -15.49
N ASN A 150 -2.25 50.37 -14.93
CA ASN A 150 -3.00 51.50 -15.48
C ASN A 150 -2.62 51.85 -16.94
N VAL A 151 -3.59 52.28 -17.71
CA VAL A 151 -3.37 52.82 -19.07
C VAL A 151 -2.47 54.08 -18.99
N LEU A 152 -1.35 54.01 -19.70
CA LEU A 152 -0.41 55.13 -19.78
C LEU A 152 -0.98 56.22 -20.69
N LYS A 153 -0.74 57.47 -20.36
CA LYS A 153 -1.05 58.62 -21.17
C LYS A 153 0.23 59.20 -21.77
N TYR A 154 0.15 59.72 -23.01
CA TYR A 154 1.31 60.33 -23.64
C TYR A 154 1.77 61.55 -22.83
N THR A 155 3.08 61.55 -22.49
CA THR A 155 3.74 62.62 -21.71
C THR A 155 4.91 63.24 -22.44
N GLY A 156 5.33 62.75 -23.58
CA GLY A 156 6.55 63.13 -24.31
C GLY A 156 7.82 62.46 -23.77
N GLU A 157 7.72 61.68 -22.69
CA GLU A 157 8.84 61.00 -22.06
C GLU A 157 8.68 59.47 -22.13
N LYS A 158 9.80 58.73 -21.96
CA LYS A 158 9.77 57.25 -21.86
C LYS A 158 8.94 56.86 -20.65
N GLN A 159 8.08 55.88 -20.84
CA GLN A 159 7.23 55.35 -19.78
C GLN A 159 7.32 53.82 -19.76
N THR A 160 7.34 53.26 -18.55
CA THR A 160 7.34 51.79 -18.35
C THR A 160 5.93 51.33 -17.96
N GLN A 161 5.36 50.39 -18.69
CA GLN A 161 4.11 49.77 -18.33
C GLN A 161 4.33 48.76 -17.20
N GLU A 162 3.58 48.94 -16.12
CA GLU A 162 3.66 48.04 -14.99
C GLU A 162 2.95 46.72 -15.33
N VAL A 163 3.56 45.57 -14.98
CA VAL A 163 2.95 44.26 -14.98
C VAL A 163 2.32 44.03 -13.61
N GLU A 164 1.01 44.09 -13.56
CA GLU A 164 0.25 43.87 -12.34
C GLU A 164 0.22 42.39 -11.95
N GLN A 165 -0.01 41.52 -12.93
CA GLN A 165 -0.21 40.09 -12.71
C GLN A 165 0.18 39.26 -13.92
N VAL A 166 0.67 38.04 -13.67
CA VAL A 166 0.79 36.97 -14.68
C VAL A 166 -0.18 35.86 -14.32
N LEU A 167 -1.06 35.51 -15.24
CA LEU A 167 -2.03 34.44 -15.06
C LEU A 167 -1.66 33.24 -15.91
N VAL A 168 -1.70 32.05 -15.33
CA VAL A 168 -1.59 30.77 -16.06
C VAL A 168 -2.83 29.94 -15.78
N ASN A 169 -3.52 29.54 -16.84
CA ASN A 169 -4.81 28.84 -16.73
C ASN A 169 -5.85 29.62 -15.88
N GLY A 170 -5.81 30.97 -15.94
CA GLY A 170 -6.71 31.84 -15.19
C GLY A 170 -6.35 32.03 -13.71
N LYS A 171 -5.24 31.43 -13.24
CA LYS A 171 -4.75 31.55 -11.85
C LYS A 171 -3.51 32.44 -11.82
N ALA A 172 -3.47 33.38 -10.89
CA ALA A 172 -2.32 34.25 -10.71
C ALA A 172 -1.10 33.45 -10.22
N LEU A 173 0.06 33.72 -10.81
CA LEU A 173 1.35 33.29 -10.27
C LEU A 173 1.77 34.21 -9.11
N ASN A 174 2.54 33.67 -8.18
CA ASN A 174 3.19 34.50 -7.16
C ASN A 174 4.26 35.40 -7.83
N LYS A 175 4.47 36.61 -7.30
CA LYS A 175 5.48 37.54 -7.83
C LYS A 175 6.92 36.99 -7.79
N GLU A 176 7.16 36.02 -6.93
CA GLU A 176 8.43 35.29 -6.79
C GLU A 176 8.70 34.28 -7.91
N ASP A 177 7.63 33.82 -8.61
CA ASP A 177 7.71 32.82 -9.64
C ASP A 177 8.01 33.39 -11.04
N TYR A 178 8.06 34.71 -11.22
CA TYR A 178 8.38 35.37 -12.50
C TYR A 178 9.15 36.70 -12.29
N GLY A 179 9.96 37.02 -13.29
CA GLY A 179 10.64 38.31 -13.36
C GLY A 179 10.17 39.10 -14.58
N VAL A 180 10.03 40.40 -14.43
CA VAL A 180 9.80 41.33 -15.55
C VAL A 180 11.17 41.84 -15.98
N LEU A 181 11.59 41.50 -17.20
CA LEU A 181 12.78 42.05 -17.79
C LEU A 181 12.46 43.41 -18.39
N ASP A 182 13.16 44.47 -17.94
CA ASP A 182 13.11 45.76 -18.60
C ASP A 182 13.74 45.62 -20.00
N ASN A 183 12.90 45.61 -21.02
CA ASN A 183 13.37 45.75 -22.40
C ASN A 183 13.79 47.20 -22.59
N GLN A 184 15.05 47.45 -22.31
CA GLN A 184 15.69 48.69 -22.75
C GLN A 184 15.92 48.57 -24.26
N ALA A 185 14.98 49.10 -25.05
CA ALA A 185 15.17 49.32 -26.47
C ALA A 185 15.89 50.66 -26.69
#